data_a1a3be0396a5c144e58f0d74719728c7
#
_entry.id   a1a3be0396a5c144e58f0d74719728c7
#
_cell.length_a   1.000
_cell.length_b   1.000
_cell.length_c   1.000
_cell.angle_alpha   90.00
_cell.angle_beta   90.00
_cell.angle_gamma   90.00
#
_symmetry.space_group_name_H-M   'P 1'
#
loop_
_entity.id
_entity.type
_entity.pdbx_description
1 polymer ?
#
loop_
_entity_poly.entity_id
_entity_poly.type
_entity_poly.pdbx_seq_one_letter_code
_entity_poly.pdbx_strand_id
1 'polypeptide(L)'
;MAELDNENLKVIRLDNGEILFSKVLVTDKSKDNGYLELHWPMKVLMKFDAEEKSTQLALLKRLPFTDTTSVPLAARCIMSLSKLGEQYQDFYLSSVREDTTNTQDQELNKMSKILAEFEPGEFMN
;
A
#
# COMPACT_ATOMS: atom_id res chain seq x y z
N MET A 1 -3.83 -8.73 17.07
CA MET A 1 -3.26 -7.83 16.04
C MET A 1 -2.03 -8.50 15.43
N ALA A 2 -1.90 -8.47 14.13
CA ALA A 2 -0.73 -9.04 13.47
C ALA A 2 0.50 -8.17 13.74
N GLU A 3 1.60 -8.80 14.07
CA GLU A 3 2.87 -8.10 14.23
C GLU A 3 3.41 -7.66 12.87
N LEU A 4 4.06 -6.50 12.85
CA LEU A 4 4.67 -6.00 11.64
C LEU A 4 6.08 -6.57 11.53
N ASP A 5 6.21 -7.62 10.74
CA ASP A 5 7.47 -8.32 10.48
C ASP A 5 7.65 -8.50 8.98
N ASN A 6 8.71 -9.21 8.58
CA ASN A 6 9.02 -9.46 7.18
C ASN A 6 8.24 -10.63 6.57
N GLU A 7 7.42 -11.29 7.37
CA GLU A 7 6.65 -12.43 6.87
C GLU A 7 5.37 -11.97 6.19
N ASN A 8 5.02 -12.65 5.12
CA ASN A 8 3.77 -12.44 4.40
C ASN A 8 3.61 -11.04 3.81
N LEU A 9 4.72 -10.36 3.53
CA LEU A 9 4.69 -9.10 2.81
C LEU A 9 4.54 -9.37 1.33
N LYS A 10 3.52 -8.78 0.72
CA LYS A 10 3.16 -9.03 -0.67
C LYS A 10 2.99 -7.74 -1.44
N VAL A 11 3.24 -7.82 -2.73
CA VAL A 11 2.80 -6.80 -3.68
C VAL A 11 1.56 -7.34 -4.37
N ILE A 12 0.50 -6.53 -4.37
CA ILE A 12 -0.82 -6.93 -4.87
C ILE A 12 -1.19 -5.98 -6.00
N ARG A 13 -1.49 -6.54 -7.16
CA ARG A 13 -2.00 -5.75 -8.27
C ARG A 13 -3.48 -6.02 -8.39
N LEU A 14 -4.29 -4.96 -8.37
CA LEU A 14 -5.73 -5.06 -8.47
C LEU A 14 -6.20 -4.88 -9.91
N ASP A 15 -7.41 -5.35 -10.17
CA ASP A 15 -8.02 -5.27 -11.50
C ASP A 15 -8.32 -3.83 -11.94
N ASN A 16 -8.36 -2.89 -11.01
CA ASN A 16 -8.51 -1.46 -11.33
C ASN A 16 -7.19 -0.73 -11.60
N GLY A 17 -6.06 -1.46 -11.58
CA GLY A 17 -4.74 -0.90 -11.80
C GLY A 17 -4.00 -0.45 -10.56
N GLU A 18 -4.63 -0.46 -9.39
CA GLU A 18 -3.93 -0.14 -8.15
C GLU A 18 -2.88 -1.18 -7.83
N ILE A 19 -1.78 -0.72 -7.25
CA ILE A 19 -0.74 -1.57 -6.71
C ILE A 19 -0.63 -1.30 -5.22
N LEU A 20 -0.66 -2.37 -4.42
CA LEU A 20 -0.58 -2.27 -2.97
C LEU A 20 0.62 -3.05 -2.46
N PHE A 21 1.27 -2.51 -1.43
CA PHE A 21 2.17 -3.28 -0.57
C PHE A 21 1.42 -3.54 0.72
N SER A 22 1.43 -4.78 1.19
CA SER A 22 0.68 -5.12 2.39
C SER A 22 1.19 -6.41 3.00
N LYS A 23 1.00 -6.53 4.31
CA LYS A 23 1.06 -7.84 4.95
C LYS A 23 -0.26 -8.54 4.64
N VAL A 24 -0.20 -9.79 4.21
CA VAL A 24 -1.39 -10.56 3.81
C VAL A 24 -1.50 -11.80 4.68
N LEU A 25 -2.66 -11.98 5.27
CA LEU A 25 -2.96 -13.17 6.04
C LEU A 25 -4.14 -13.90 5.40
N VAL A 26 -4.05 -15.23 5.39
CA VAL A 26 -5.15 -16.09 4.95
C VAL A 26 -5.59 -16.89 6.17
N THR A 27 -6.80 -16.60 6.63
CA THR A 27 -7.41 -17.33 7.74
C THR A 27 -8.44 -18.30 7.19
N ASP A 28 -8.88 -19.24 8.00
CA ASP A 28 -9.95 -20.16 7.58
C ASP A 28 -11.20 -19.39 7.17
N LYS A 29 -11.54 -18.36 7.95
CA LYS A 29 -12.69 -17.50 7.65
C LYS A 29 -12.50 -16.76 6.32
N SER A 30 -11.33 -16.18 6.06
CA SER A 30 -11.08 -15.45 4.84
C SER A 30 -11.09 -16.38 3.62
N LYS A 31 -10.48 -17.56 3.75
CA LYS A 31 -10.44 -18.55 2.69
C LYS A 31 -11.84 -19.02 2.31
N ASP A 32 -12.67 -19.32 3.31
CA ASP A 32 -14.04 -19.80 3.09
C ASP A 32 -14.92 -18.73 2.45
N ASN A 33 -14.64 -17.46 2.67
CA ASN A 33 -15.44 -16.35 2.16
C ASN A 33 -14.83 -15.64 0.96
N GLY A 34 -13.72 -16.16 0.41
CA GLY A 34 -13.14 -15.66 -0.83
C GLY A 34 -12.47 -14.30 -0.72
N TYR A 35 -11.84 -13.99 0.40
CA TYR A 35 -11.09 -12.77 0.55
C TYR A 35 -9.73 -13.02 1.22
N LEU A 36 -8.84 -12.02 1.09
CA LEU A 36 -7.58 -11.97 1.83
C LEU A 36 -7.70 -10.90 2.90
N GLU A 37 -7.06 -11.13 4.02
CA GLU A 37 -7.00 -10.14 5.09
C GLU A 37 -5.71 -9.34 4.93
N LEU A 38 -5.84 -8.04 4.61
CA LEU A 38 -4.72 -7.14 4.45
C LEU A 38 -4.46 -6.40 5.75
N HIS A 39 -3.20 -6.39 6.18
CA HIS A 39 -2.78 -5.61 7.34
C HIS A 39 -1.81 -4.55 6.89
N TRP A 40 -2.09 -3.29 7.27
CA TRP A 40 -1.28 -2.13 6.92
C TRP A 40 -1.15 -1.96 5.40
N PRO A 41 -2.27 -1.99 4.64
CA PRO A 41 -2.15 -1.82 3.18
C PRO A 41 -1.72 -0.41 2.82
N MET A 42 -0.75 -0.31 1.91
CA MET A 42 -0.22 0.95 1.43
C MET A 42 -0.37 1.00 -0.08
N LYS A 43 -0.97 2.07 -0.60
CA LYS A 43 -1.11 2.27 -2.04
C LYS A 43 0.20 2.80 -2.61
N VAL A 44 0.67 2.20 -3.68
CA VAL A 44 1.90 2.60 -4.36
C VAL A 44 1.60 3.65 -5.40
N LEU A 45 2.29 4.77 -5.32
CA LEU A 45 2.30 5.79 -6.37
C LEU A 45 3.67 5.80 -7.03
N MET A 46 3.68 5.83 -8.36
CA MET A 46 4.92 5.83 -9.13
C MET A 46 4.95 7.05 -10.05
N LYS A 47 6.12 7.69 -10.12
CA LYS A 47 6.38 8.77 -11.05
C LYS A 47 7.67 8.49 -11.78
N PHE A 48 7.63 8.47 -13.10
CA PHE A 48 8.81 8.28 -13.93
C PHE A 48 9.36 9.64 -14.34
N ASP A 49 10.65 9.86 -14.11
CA ASP A 49 11.36 11.04 -14.56
C ASP A 49 12.18 10.66 -15.81
N ALA A 50 11.71 11.12 -16.97
CA ALA A 50 12.34 10.80 -18.25
C ALA A 50 13.73 11.42 -18.40
N GLU A 51 13.98 12.58 -17.79
CA GLU A 51 15.28 13.24 -17.86
C GLU A 51 16.35 12.49 -17.08
N GLU A 52 16.01 12.06 -15.88
CA GLU A 52 16.90 11.30 -15.02
C GLU A 52 16.80 9.80 -15.23
N LYS A 53 15.84 9.36 -16.02
CA LYS A 53 15.56 7.94 -16.29
C LYS A 53 15.38 7.16 -14.99
N SER A 54 14.69 7.77 -14.04
CA SER A 54 14.45 7.18 -12.72
C SER A 54 12.96 7.12 -12.44
N THR A 55 12.57 6.19 -11.57
CA THR A 55 11.21 6.06 -11.08
C THR A 55 11.18 6.40 -9.60
N GLN A 56 10.33 7.34 -9.22
CA GLN A 56 10.11 7.70 -7.83
C GLN A 56 8.90 6.95 -7.30
N LEU A 57 9.03 6.41 -6.10
CA LEU A 57 7.95 5.69 -5.43
C LEU A 57 7.50 6.44 -4.19
N ALA A 58 6.20 6.45 -3.96
CA ALA A 58 5.62 6.94 -2.73
C ALA A 58 4.57 5.94 -2.25
N LEU A 59 4.44 5.81 -0.94
CA LEU A 59 3.42 4.96 -0.34
C LEU A 59 2.44 5.81 0.43
N LEU A 60 1.15 5.58 0.18
CA LEU A 60 0.06 6.24 0.89
C LEU A 60 -0.72 5.19 1.66
N LYS A 61 -1.17 5.57 2.86
CA LYS A 61 -2.07 4.71 3.61
C LYS A 61 -3.32 4.42 2.78
N ARG A 62 -3.62 3.14 2.58
CA ARG A 62 -4.74 2.72 1.72
C ARG A 62 -6.09 3.14 2.29
N LEU A 63 -6.19 3.19 3.62
CA LEU A 63 -7.41 3.56 4.34
C LEU A 63 -7.15 4.81 5.17
N PRO A 64 -7.10 5.99 4.54
CA PRO A 64 -6.93 7.24 5.29
C PRO A 64 -8.20 7.54 6.09
N PHE A 65 -8.05 8.36 7.14
CA PHE A 65 -9.18 8.83 7.96
C PHE A 65 -9.84 7.73 8.80
N THR A 66 -9.14 6.62 9.04
CA THR A 66 -9.64 5.56 9.91
C THR A 66 -8.52 5.02 10.78
N ASP A 67 -8.89 4.50 11.94
CA ASP A 67 -7.95 3.82 12.83
C ASP A 67 -7.80 2.33 12.46
N THR A 68 -8.58 1.85 11.51
CA THR A 68 -8.53 0.46 11.09
C THR A 68 -7.22 0.17 10.38
N THR A 69 -6.51 -0.87 10.83
CA THR A 69 -5.23 -1.27 10.25
C THR A 69 -5.36 -2.53 9.40
N SER A 70 -6.51 -3.16 9.41
CA SER A 70 -6.76 -4.35 8.59
C SER A 70 -8.06 -4.21 7.82
N VAL A 71 -8.11 -4.86 6.66
CA VAL A 71 -9.27 -4.79 5.78
C VAL A 71 -9.35 -6.07 4.95
N PRO A 72 -10.56 -6.61 4.72
CA PRO A 72 -10.71 -7.72 3.77
C PRO A 72 -10.63 -7.20 2.33
N LEU A 73 -9.99 -7.98 1.46
CA LEU A 73 -9.93 -7.69 0.03
C LEU A 73 -10.46 -8.91 -0.72
N ALA A 74 -11.50 -8.73 -1.52
CA ALA A 74 -12.07 -9.81 -2.30
C ALA A 74 -11.02 -10.40 -3.25
N ALA A 75 -10.84 -11.71 -3.21
CA ALA A 75 -9.85 -12.38 -4.04
C ALA A 75 -10.09 -12.15 -5.54
N ARG A 76 -11.35 -12.00 -5.94
CA ARG A 76 -11.72 -11.76 -7.34
C ARG A 76 -11.19 -10.43 -7.89
N CYS A 77 -10.81 -9.49 -7.02
CA CYS A 77 -10.27 -8.19 -7.44
C CYS A 77 -8.77 -8.22 -7.68
N ILE A 78 -8.11 -9.33 -7.40
CA ILE A 78 -6.65 -9.42 -7.45
C ILE A 78 -6.24 -9.96 -8.82
N MET A 79 -5.44 -9.15 -9.55
CA MET A 79 -4.83 -9.61 -10.80
C MET A 79 -3.59 -10.43 -10.54
N SER A 80 -2.76 -10.00 -9.60
CA SER A 80 -1.55 -10.75 -9.25
C SER A 80 -1.18 -10.51 -7.79
N LEU A 81 -0.56 -11.52 -7.22
CA LEU A 81 -0.09 -11.51 -5.85
C LEU A 81 1.31 -12.11 -5.84
N SER A 82 2.29 -11.35 -5.41
CA SER A 82 3.69 -11.79 -5.40
C SER A 82 4.35 -11.38 -4.09
N LYS A 83 5.42 -12.07 -3.75
CA LYS A 83 6.23 -11.70 -2.60
C LYS A 83 6.84 -10.32 -2.82
N LEU A 84 6.79 -9.48 -1.80
CA LEU A 84 7.43 -8.17 -1.86
C LEU A 84 8.94 -8.33 -1.90
N GLY A 85 9.60 -7.72 -2.87
CA GLY A 85 11.04 -7.80 -3.02
C GLY A 85 11.76 -7.23 -1.81
N GLU A 86 12.91 -7.82 -1.44
CA GLU A 86 13.66 -7.43 -0.25
C GLU A 86 14.02 -5.95 -0.25
N GLN A 87 14.34 -5.41 -1.41
CA GLN A 87 14.70 -4.00 -1.54
C GLN A 87 13.56 -3.05 -1.19
N TYR A 88 12.32 -3.52 -1.23
CA TYR A 88 11.16 -2.69 -0.92
C TYR A 88 10.59 -2.96 0.47
N GLN A 89 11.02 -4.03 1.13
CA GLN A 89 10.48 -4.40 2.44
C GLN A 89 10.80 -3.34 3.50
N ASP A 90 12.04 -2.86 3.54
CA ASP A 90 12.43 -1.83 4.50
C ASP A 90 11.69 -0.52 4.24
N PHE A 91 11.51 -0.16 2.99
CA PHE A 91 10.75 1.02 2.60
C PHE A 91 9.30 0.93 3.07
N TYR A 92 8.66 -0.21 2.84
CA TYR A 92 7.30 -0.46 3.28
C TYR A 92 7.19 -0.41 4.81
N LEU A 93 8.06 -1.12 5.51
CA LEU A 93 8.03 -1.17 6.97
C LEU A 93 8.28 0.19 7.61
N SER A 94 9.20 0.96 7.04
CA SER A 94 9.46 2.34 7.50
C SER A 94 8.24 3.23 7.29
N SER A 95 7.57 3.09 6.15
CA SER A 95 6.38 3.88 5.85
C SER A 95 5.23 3.57 6.80
N VAL A 96 5.04 2.29 7.13
CA VAL A 96 4.01 1.89 8.08
C VAL A 96 4.31 2.43 9.48
N ARG A 97 5.55 2.32 9.93
CA ARG A 97 5.95 2.85 11.25
C ARG A 97 5.74 4.34 11.33
N GLU A 98 6.06 5.05 10.27
CA GLU A 98 5.86 6.49 10.18
C GLU A 98 4.39 6.84 10.31
N ASP A 99 3.52 6.12 9.63
CA ASP A 99 2.08 6.34 9.69
C ASP A 99 1.50 6.05 11.07
N THR A 100 2.02 5.08 11.79
CA THR A 100 1.53 4.77 13.14
C THR A 100 1.87 5.83 14.16
N THR A 101 2.85 6.69 13.88
CA THR A 101 3.28 7.77 14.78
C THR A 101 2.71 9.12 14.39
N ASN A 102 2.12 9.24 13.20
CA ASN A 102 1.60 10.50 12.69
C ASN A 102 0.16 10.71 13.13
N THR A 103 -0.19 12.00 13.36
CA THR A 103 -1.58 12.37 13.55
C THR A 103 -2.29 12.41 12.21
N GLN A 104 -3.63 12.45 12.24
CA GLN A 104 -4.42 12.56 11.03
C GLN A 104 -4.07 13.81 10.22
N ASP A 105 -3.83 14.94 10.90
CA ASP A 105 -3.45 16.18 10.23
C ASP A 105 -2.09 16.05 9.53
N GLN A 106 -1.14 15.40 10.18
CA GLN A 106 0.17 15.15 9.58
C GLN A 106 0.05 14.23 8.37
N GLU A 107 -0.83 13.24 8.43
CA GLU A 107 -1.11 12.36 7.32
C GLU A 107 -1.67 13.12 6.12
N LEU A 108 -2.63 14.01 6.36
CA LEU A 108 -3.19 14.86 5.31
C LEU A 108 -2.14 15.76 4.68
N ASN A 109 -1.28 16.37 5.49
CA ASN A 109 -0.20 17.21 5.00
C ASN A 109 0.79 16.39 4.17
N LYS A 110 1.10 15.19 4.60
CA LYS A 110 1.99 14.27 3.89
C LYS A 110 1.40 13.89 2.53
N MET A 111 0.11 13.57 2.48
CA MET A 111 -0.58 13.25 1.23
C MET A 111 -0.59 14.44 0.28
N SER A 112 -0.89 15.63 0.78
CA SER A 112 -0.87 16.84 -0.04
C SER A 112 0.50 17.10 -0.63
N LYS A 113 1.55 16.91 0.16
CA LYS A 113 2.92 17.10 -0.29
C LYS A 113 3.30 16.10 -1.38
N ILE A 114 2.94 14.83 -1.20
CA ILE A 114 3.20 13.79 -2.18
C ILE A 114 2.47 14.08 -3.48
N LEU A 115 1.18 14.42 -3.39
CA LEU A 115 0.37 14.71 -4.56
C LEU A 115 0.87 15.94 -5.30
N ALA A 116 1.42 16.92 -4.60
CA ALA A 116 2.00 18.12 -5.23
C ALA A 116 3.25 17.80 -6.05
N GLU A 117 3.96 16.73 -5.75
CA GLU A 117 5.12 16.29 -6.51
C GLU A 117 4.75 15.57 -7.82
N PHE A 118 3.48 15.16 -7.95
CA PHE A 118 2.97 14.49 -9.14
C PHE A 118 2.10 15.44 -9.94
N GLU A 119 2.22 15.39 -11.26
CA GLU A 119 1.38 16.22 -12.11
C GLU A 119 -0.06 15.70 -12.10
N PRO A 120 -1.07 16.59 -12.12
CA PRO A 120 -2.48 16.17 -12.05
C PRO A 120 -2.86 15.12 -13.10
N GLY A 121 -2.32 15.19 -14.29
CA GLY A 121 -2.62 14.25 -15.35
C GLY A 121 -2.19 12.82 -15.07
N GLU A 122 -1.28 12.61 -14.14
CA GLU A 122 -0.81 11.27 -13.77
C GLU A 122 -1.85 10.49 -12.96
N PHE A 123 -2.82 11.18 -12.36
CA PHE A 123 -3.85 10.59 -11.53
C PHE A 123 -5.23 10.61 -12.17
N MET A 124 -5.41 11.32 -13.25
CA MET A 124 -6.74 11.65 -13.79
C MET A 124 -7.04 10.95 -15.11
N ASN A 125 -6.55 9.80 -15.29
CA ASN A 125 -6.83 9.03 -16.51
C ASN A 125 -7.81 7.92 -16.27
#